data_ee9b62f4af6c244b3712ae2cdbda70f2
#
_entry.id   ee9b62f4af6c244b3712ae2cdbda70f2
#
_cell.length_a   1.000
_cell.length_b   1.000
_cell.length_c   1.000
_cell.angle_alpha   90.00
_cell.angle_beta   90.00
_cell.angle_gamma   90.00
#
_symmetry.space_group_name_H-M   'P 1'
#
loop_
_entity.id
_entity.type
_entity.pdbx_description
1 polymer ?
#
loop_
_entity_poly.entity_id
_entity_poly.type
_entity_poly.pdbx_seq_one_letter_code
_entity_poly.pdbx_strand_id
1 'polypeptide(L)'
;MTKTLSKTEKATRLAIIFTSGGGSSWYQGSDDIYVMAHRAARGFKRDWKHVFKIPKEHKFCVHIYDISQAEGWSADYAGNVHCLESKQDCPYIQKIYVVV
;
A
#
# COMPACT_ATOMS: atom_id res chain seq x y z
N MET A 1 3.89 -3.79 20.60
CA MET A 1 4.60 -4.88 19.92
C MET A 1 3.98 -5.12 18.54
N THR A 2 4.81 -5.16 17.53
CA THR A 2 4.32 -5.44 16.19
C THR A 2 4.07 -6.92 16.05
N LYS A 3 2.85 -7.27 15.65
CA LYS A 3 2.53 -8.66 15.37
C LYS A 3 3.22 -9.09 14.08
N THR A 4 4.06 -10.10 14.15
CA THR A 4 4.69 -10.66 12.97
C THR A 4 3.80 -11.77 12.44
N LEU A 5 3.55 -11.77 11.13
CA LEU A 5 2.83 -12.87 10.51
C LEU A 5 3.64 -14.14 10.61
N SER A 6 2.99 -15.25 10.96
CA SER A 6 3.65 -16.53 10.99
C SER A 6 3.94 -17.00 9.57
N LYS A 7 4.72 -18.06 9.42
CA LYS A 7 5.03 -18.63 8.11
C LYS A 7 3.78 -19.13 7.37
N THR A 8 2.72 -19.45 8.12
CA THR A 8 1.45 -19.90 7.53
C THR A 8 0.49 -18.75 7.27
N GLU A 9 0.77 -17.56 7.80
CA GLU A 9 -0.05 -16.40 7.59
C GLU A 9 0.54 -15.59 6.45
N LYS A 10 -0.30 -15.30 5.47
CA LYS A 10 0.08 -14.52 4.31
C LYS A 10 -0.77 -13.26 4.26
N ALA A 11 -0.14 -12.12 3.98
CA ALA A 11 -0.88 -10.89 3.78
C ALA A 11 -1.80 -11.05 2.57
N THR A 12 -3.05 -10.65 2.71
CA THR A 12 -4.06 -10.78 1.66
C THR A 12 -4.34 -9.48 0.94
N ARG A 13 -3.90 -8.35 1.49
CA ARG A 13 -4.18 -7.03 0.92
C ARG A 13 -2.94 -6.16 0.92
N LEU A 14 -2.89 -5.27 -0.07
CA LEU A 14 -1.84 -4.27 -0.21
C LEU A 14 -2.48 -2.90 -0.23
N ALA A 15 -2.01 -2.00 0.63
CA ALA A 15 -2.34 -0.59 0.59
C ALA A 15 -1.13 0.17 0.06
N ILE A 16 -1.26 0.89 -1.04
CA ILE A 16 -0.13 1.54 -1.68
C ILE A 16 -0.46 2.98 -2.06
N ILE A 17 0.51 3.87 -1.85
CA ILE A 17 0.46 5.27 -2.26
C ILE A 17 1.57 5.48 -3.28
N PHE A 18 1.19 5.91 -4.48
CA PHE A 18 2.16 6.22 -5.53
C PHE A 18 2.54 7.69 -5.48
N THR A 19 3.81 7.98 -5.70
CA THR A 19 4.30 9.35 -5.79
C THR A 19 4.57 9.70 -7.26
N SER A 20 4.48 10.97 -7.60
CA SER A 20 4.75 11.45 -8.95
C SER A 20 6.21 11.26 -9.38
N GLY A 21 7.10 11.05 -8.43
CA GLY A 21 8.53 10.84 -8.70
C GLY A 21 8.91 9.39 -8.94
N GLY A 22 7.95 8.49 -9.08
CA GLY A 22 8.20 7.08 -9.32
C GLY A 22 8.44 6.25 -8.07
N GLY A 23 8.28 6.85 -6.89
CA GLY A 23 8.37 6.11 -5.64
C GLY A 23 7.01 5.61 -5.19
N SER A 24 7.02 4.81 -4.16
CA SER A 24 5.79 4.36 -3.53
C SER A 24 6.04 4.11 -2.05
N SER A 25 4.97 4.22 -1.29
CA SER A 25 4.94 3.81 0.10
C SER A 25 3.80 2.81 0.24
N TRP A 26 4.04 1.72 0.97
CA TRP A 26 3.05 0.65 1.00
C TRP A 26 3.02 -0.04 2.35
N TYR A 27 1.90 -0.69 2.61
CA TYR A 27 1.69 -1.53 3.78
C TYR A 27 0.91 -2.76 3.35
N GLN A 28 1.38 -3.94 3.71
CA GLN A 28 0.64 -5.17 3.41
C GLN A 28 0.20 -5.85 4.69
N GLY A 29 -0.95 -6.49 4.64
CA GLY A 29 -1.53 -7.15 5.79
C GLY A 29 -2.85 -7.78 5.44
N SER A 30 -3.61 -8.17 6.48
CA SER A 30 -4.92 -8.79 6.32
C SER A 30 -5.97 -8.09 7.19
N ASP A 31 -5.68 -6.87 7.62
CA ASP A 31 -6.61 -6.07 8.41
C ASP A 31 -7.69 -5.45 7.54
N ASP A 32 -8.62 -4.78 8.19
CA ASP A 32 -9.62 -3.96 7.53
C ASP A 32 -8.95 -2.95 6.59
N ILE A 33 -9.54 -2.72 5.41
CA ILE A 33 -8.92 -1.88 4.39
C ILE A 33 -8.73 -0.44 4.84
N TYR A 34 -9.62 0.09 5.68
CA TYR A 34 -9.49 1.46 6.19
C TYR A 34 -8.34 1.56 7.19
N VAL A 35 -8.16 0.55 8.02
CA VAL A 35 -7.00 0.47 8.92
C VAL A 35 -5.70 0.43 8.11
N MET A 36 -5.69 -0.38 7.07
CA MET A 36 -4.52 -0.50 6.21
C MET A 36 -4.21 0.79 5.47
N ALA A 37 -5.24 1.48 4.97
CA ALA A 37 -5.07 2.76 4.30
C ALA A 37 -4.48 3.80 5.26
N HIS A 38 -4.94 3.84 6.49
CA HIS A 38 -4.42 4.74 7.51
C HIS A 38 -2.95 4.47 7.81
N ARG A 39 -2.58 3.20 7.94
CA ARG A 39 -1.19 2.81 8.21
C ARG A 39 -0.27 3.19 7.05
N ALA A 40 -0.74 2.99 5.82
CA ALA A 40 0.04 3.38 4.63
C ALA A 40 0.25 4.90 4.59
N ALA A 41 -0.79 5.69 4.87
CA ALA A 41 -0.71 7.14 4.88
C ALA A 41 0.22 7.66 5.98
N ARG A 42 0.13 7.10 7.18
CA ARG A 42 1.03 7.46 8.28
C ARG A 42 2.47 7.11 7.97
N GLY A 43 2.69 5.95 7.38
CA GLY A 43 4.03 5.53 6.96
C GLY A 43 4.61 6.46 5.91
N PHE A 44 3.80 6.86 4.94
CA PHE A 44 4.21 7.82 3.93
C PHE A 44 4.64 9.13 4.58
N LYS A 45 3.79 9.68 5.44
CA LYS A 45 4.08 10.95 6.10
C LYS A 45 5.35 10.88 6.94
N ARG A 46 5.55 9.79 7.68
CA ARG A 46 6.74 9.59 8.49
C ARG A 46 8.00 9.51 7.64
N ASP A 47 7.96 8.72 6.56
CA ASP A 47 9.15 8.41 5.77
C ASP A 47 9.52 9.50 4.78
N TRP A 48 8.54 10.25 4.29
CA TRP A 48 8.76 11.22 3.21
C TRP A 48 8.69 12.69 3.66
N LYS A 49 8.45 12.96 4.94
CA LYS A 49 8.35 14.35 5.43
C LYS A 49 9.63 15.14 5.24
N HIS A 50 10.76 14.47 5.11
CA HIS A 50 12.05 15.14 4.88
C HIS A 50 12.29 15.45 3.41
N VAL A 51 11.56 14.81 2.53
CA VAL A 51 11.71 14.98 1.08
C VAL A 51 10.61 15.88 0.54
N PHE A 52 9.40 15.70 1.00
CA PHE A 52 8.24 16.47 0.57
C PHE A 52 7.71 17.32 1.72
N LYS A 53 7.32 18.55 1.37
CA LYS A 53 6.64 19.41 2.31
C LYS A 53 5.16 19.03 2.33
N ILE A 54 4.79 18.19 3.28
CA ILE A 54 3.43 17.65 3.37
C ILE A 54 2.56 18.58 4.21
N PRO A 55 1.48 19.16 3.63
CA PRO A 55 0.57 20.00 4.41
C PRO A 55 -0.08 19.24 5.56
N LYS A 56 -0.46 19.96 6.59
CA LYS A 56 -1.03 19.36 7.81
C LYS A 56 -2.29 18.55 7.54
N GLU A 57 -3.11 19.00 6.59
CA GLU A 57 -4.36 18.33 6.25
C GLU A 57 -4.33 17.74 4.84
N HIS A 58 -3.17 17.21 4.47
CA HIS A 58 -3.02 16.60 3.17
C HIS A 58 -3.89 15.33 3.05
N LYS A 59 -4.59 15.23 1.93
CA LYS A 59 -5.42 14.06 1.63
C LYS A 59 -4.59 13.07 0.82
N PHE A 60 -4.28 11.93 1.45
CA PHE A 60 -3.56 10.87 0.78
C PHE A 60 -4.51 9.96 0.02
N CYS A 61 -4.14 9.61 -1.20
CA CYS A 61 -4.89 8.66 -2.01
C CYS A 61 -4.23 7.29 -1.88
N VAL A 62 -4.94 6.36 -1.24
CA VAL A 62 -4.43 5.00 -1.00
C VAL A 62 -5.19 4.02 -1.86
N HIS A 63 -4.47 3.22 -2.62
CA HIS A 63 -5.04 2.17 -3.47
C HIS A 63 -4.92 0.83 -2.76
N ILE A 64 -6.02 0.09 -2.70
CA ILE A 64 -6.08 -1.22 -2.05
C ILE A 64 -6.18 -2.30 -3.12
N TYR A 65 -5.31 -3.29 -3.04
CA TYR A 65 -5.28 -4.44 -3.94
C TYR A 65 -5.40 -5.74 -3.17
N ASP A 66 -5.97 -6.75 -3.81
CA ASP A 66 -6.02 -8.11 -3.30
C ASP A 66 -4.78 -8.84 -3.79
N ILE A 67 -3.91 -9.23 -2.86
CA ILE A 67 -2.68 -9.97 -3.16
C ILE A 67 -2.74 -11.41 -2.64
N SER A 68 -3.94 -11.88 -2.28
CA SER A 68 -4.08 -13.21 -1.68
C SER A 68 -3.64 -14.34 -2.61
N GLN A 69 -3.77 -14.15 -3.93
CA GLN A 69 -3.40 -15.15 -4.91
C GLN A 69 -1.98 -14.97 -5.47
N ALA A 70 -1.27 -13.94 -5.01
CA ALA A 70 0.07 -13.66 -5.50
C ALA A 70 1.12 -14.25 -4.56
N GLU A 71 2.11 -14.94 -5.11
CA GLU A 71 3.28 -15.39 -4.35
C GLU A 71 4.14 -14.20 -3.93
N GLY A 72 4.25 -13.23 -4.79
CA GLY A 72 4.86 -11.95 -4.54
C GLY A 72 4.25 -10.94 -5.47
N TRP A 73 4.44 -9.67 -5.20
CA TRP A 73 3.86 -8.61 -6.01
C TRP A 73 4.92 -7.58 -6.38
N SER A 74 4.64 -6.85 -7.46
CA SER A 74 5.44 -5.70 -7.88
C SER A 74 4.51 -4.62 -8.39
N ALA A 75 4.93 -3.36 -8.28
CA ALA A 75 4.19 -2.23 -8.78
C ALA A 75 5.04 -1.49 -9.81
N ASP A 76 4.43 -1.06 -10.91
CA ASP A 76 5.12 -0.30 -11.94
C ASP A 76 4.81 1.19 -11.84
N TYR A 77 5.47 1.99 -12.69
CA TYR A 77 5.30 3.44 -12.69
C TYR A 77 3.93 3.90 -13.18
N ALA A 78 3.21 3.01 -13.89
CA ALA A 78 1.86 3.32 -14.34
C ALA A 78 0.81 3.08 -13.26
N GLY A 79 1.23 2.58 -12.09
CA GLY A 79 0.32 2.34 -10.98
C GLY A 79 -0.33 0.98 -11.01
N ASN A 80 0.21 0.03 -11.77
CA ASN A 80 -0.30 -1.33 -11.82
C ASN A 80 0.42 -2.21 -10.82
N VAL A 81 -0.33 -3.04 -10.11
CA VAL A 81 0.21 -4.04 -9.18
C VAL A 81 -0.03 -5.41 -9.79
N HIS A 82 1.02 -6.21 -9.89
CA HIS A 82 0.92 -7.52 -10.54
C HIS A 82 1.71 -8.58 -9.78
N CYS A 83 1.38 -9.84 -10.04
CA CYS A 83 2.11 -10.97 -9.49
C CYS A 83 3.49 -11.06 -10.12
N LEU A 84 4.51 -11.33 -9.28
CA LEU A 84 5.87 -11.44 -9.77
C LEU A 84 6.05 -12.60 -10.73
N GLU A 85 5.43 -13.74 -10.45
CA GLU A 85 5.60 -14.96 -11.23
C GLU A 85 4.75 -14.95 -12.50
N SER A 86 3.44 -14.77 -12.34
CA SER A 86 2.50 -14.91 -13.46
C SER A 86 2.38 -13.64 -14.32
N LYS A 87 2.83 -12.50 -13.80
CA LYS A 87 2.66 -11.19 -14.41
C LYS A 87 1.20 -10.76 -14.55
N GLN A 88 0.28 -11.49 -13.93
CA GLN A 88 -1.13 -11.12 -13.93
C GLN A 88 -1.37 -9.99 -12.93
N ASP A 89 -2.28 -9.09 -13.29
CA ASP A 89 -2.64 -7.98 -12.42
C ASP A 89 -3.32 -8.48 -11.15
N CYS A 90 -2.97 -7.89 -10.02
CA CYS A 90 -3.68 -8.13 -8.78
C CYS A 90 -5.01 -7.39 -8.81
N PRO A 91 -6.10 -8.04 -8.33
CA PRO A 91 -7.40 -7.38 -8.32
C PRO A 91 -7.39 -6.10 -7.51
N TYR A 92 -7.93 -5.03 -8.10
CA TYR A 92 -8.06 -3.75 -7.43
C TYR A 92 -9.33 -3.76 -6.58
N ILE A 93 -9.21 -3.41 -5.30
CA ILE A 93 -10.36 -3.41 -4.41
C ILE A 93 -11.01 -2.05 -4.34
N GLN A 94 -10.27 -1.03 -3.91
CA GLN A 94 -10.86 0.27 -3.63
C GLN A 94 -9.78 1.33 -3.48
N LYS A 95 -10.16 2.56 -3.78
CA LYS A 95 -9.36 3.76 -3.49
C LYS A 95 -9.93 4.39 -2.23
N ILE A 96 -9.06 4.70 -1.27
CA ILE A 96 -9.45 5.32 -0.01
C ILE A 96 -8.63 6.59 0.19
N TYR A 97 -9.31 7.68 0.52
CA TYR A 97 -8.64 8.93 0.87
C TYR A 97 -8.47 9.00 2.38
N VAL A 98 -7.28 9.38 2.81
CA VAL A 98 -6.93 9.46 4.23
C VAL A 98 -6.29 10.81 4.52
N VAL A 99 -6.76 11.46 5.57
CA VAL A 99 -6.14 12.67 6.10
C VAL A 99 -5.53 12.33 7.45
N VAL A 100 -4.22 12.48 7.58
CA VAL A 100 -3.49 12.18 8.83
C VAL A 100 -2.55 13.30 9.22
#